data_e5e8484b19a4470cf72f01dbf51eedb3
#
_entry.id   e5e8484b19a4470cf72f01dbf51eedb3
#
_cell.length_a   1.000
_cell.length_b   1.000
_cell.length_c   1.000
_cell.angle_alpha   90.00
_cell.angle_beta   90.00
_cell.angle_gamma   90.00
#
_symmetry.space_group_name_H-M   'P 1'
#
loop_
_entity.id
_entity.type
_entity.pdbx_description
1 polymer ?
#
loop_
_entity_poly.entity_id
_entity_poly.type
_entity_poly.pdbx_seq_one_letter_code
_entity_poly.pdbx_strand_id
1 'polypeptide(L)'
;VFTQEDPNFTPLPTSPYPQISKITVTANGVQKLLESINGKKSSGPDDISPRILKELSREIAPILTFIFNQSIEQGTLPNDWLTANVFALHKKGPKDVPENYRPISLTSVCCKILEHIVYSAVSNHLESNNIFTPRQHGFRSGYSCESQLILALNDWAQAIDTGFRTDVAVFDFSKAFDKVPHERLLAKLSYYGIGGSTFNWIAAFLHERTQRVVLNGCKSKSATVISGVPQGTVLGPLLFLIYINDIVANIKSEIRLFADDCILYRKIATAHDCQILQQDMDSLFQWSKTWQMEFNVSKCNVMSISRAKKRCDTSYSLGGVNLARVHSFTYLGIEISSDLRWNKHVAAVVSKASRSLNFVRRNLYRCNSKIKELSYMIFVRPLLEYATAAWDPHTACNIRDLEMVQRRAARFVKKDYKRTTSVTSLIDSLGWQSLQHRRRNARLINFFKAQMGNPSLFHLVSDLKRPSRLTRSTSCSAVPTYSQLSCRTDVYKFSFLPRTVVDWNDLDTGVRGLTSLDTFRSRIAAPRW
;
A
#
# COMPACT_ATOMS: atom_id res chain seq x y z
N VAL A 1 -23.85 -0.43 -10.89
CA VAL A 1 -22.52 -0.58 -10.28
C VAL A 1 -22.35 -1.97 -9.69
N PHE A 2 -23.39 -2.48 -9.02
CA PHE A 2 -23.38 -3.78 -8.36
C PHE A 2 -23.32 -4.94 -9.35
N THR A 3 -22.71 -6.05 -8.92
CA THR A 3 -22.73 -7.32 -9.66
C THR A 3 -23.97 -8.09 -9.29
N GLN A 4 -24.71 -8.56 -10.31
CA GLN A 4 -25.73 -9.57 -10.08
C GLN A 4 -25.04 -10.93 -10.07
N GLU A 5 -25.09 -11.60 -8.95
CA GLU A 5 -24.37 -12.86 -8.77
C GLU A 5 -25.06 -14.00 -9.53
N ASP A 6 -24.27 -14.76 -10.27
CA ASP A 6 -24.72 -16.01 -10.87
C ASP A 6 -24.71 -17.11 -9.78
N PRO A 7 -25.85 -17.73 -9.49
CA PRO A 7 -25.94 -18.78 -8.48
C PRO A 7 -25.19 -20.05 -8.88
N ASN A 8 -24.92 -20.23 -10.17
CA ASN A 8 -24.25 -21.42 -10.70
C ASN A 8 -22.72 -21.26 -10.63
N PHE A 9 -22.13 -21.51 -9.48
CA PHE A 9 -20.67 -21.63 -9.38
C PHE A 9 -20.26 -22.95 -8.72
N THR A 10 -19.10 -23.47 -9.12
CA THR A 10 -18.58 -24.71 -8.56
C THR A 10 -18.21 -24.51 -7.08
N PRO A 11 -18.78 -25.27 -6.15
CA PRO A 11 -18.42 -25.18 -4.75
C PRO A 11 -16.92 -25.41 -4.54
N LEU A 12 -16.34 -24.69 -3.60
CA LEU A 12 -14.96 -24.92 -3.20
C LEU A 12 -14.84 -26.30 -2.50
N PRO A 13 -13.67 -26.95 -2.59
CA PRO A 13 -13.44 -28.21 -1.89
C PRO A 13 -13.51 -28.01 -0.37
N THR A 14 -13.51 -29.13 0.37
CA THR A 14 -13.44 -29.10 1.84
C THR A 14 -12.23 -28.27 2.30
N SER A 15 -12.43 -27.45 3.31
CA SER A 15 -11.38 -26.59 3.86
C SER A 15 -10.19 -27.41 4.40
N PRO A 16 -8.95 -27.13 3.97
CA PRO A 16 -7.75 -27.73 4.55
C PRO A 16 -7.28 -26.98 5.82
N TYR A 17 -7.92 -25.86 6.17
CA TYR A 17 -7.49 -24.97 7.24
C TYR A 17 -8.25 -25.25 8.55
N PRO A 18 -7.64 -25.00 9.72
CA PRO A 18 -8.33 -25.11 10.99
C PRO A 18 -9.48 -24.11 11.10
N GLN A 19 -10.46 -24.41 11.93
CA GLN A 19 -11.56 -23.49 12.20
C GLN A 19 -11.10 -22.34 13.09
N ILE A 20 -11.62 -21.13 12.82
CA ILE A 20 -11.36 -19.95 13.64
C ILE A 20 -11.92 -20.17 15.06
N SER A 21 -11.17 -19.72 16.07
CA SER A 21 -11.62 -19.75 17.47
C SER A 21 -12.82 -18.82 17.69
N LYS A 22 -13.71 -19.20 18.63
CA LYS A 22 -14.85 -18.35 19.02
C LYS A 22 -14.36 -16.98 19.51
N ILE A 23 -14.95 -15.92 19.00
CA ILE A 23 -14.65 -14.55 19.43
C ILE A 23 -15.38 -14.27 20.74
N THR A 24 -14.64 -13.83 21.75
CA THR A 24 -15.19 -13.36 23.03
C THR A 24 -14.86 -11.89 23.22
N VAL A 25 -15.87 -11.08 23.42
CA VAL A 25 -15.73 -9.64 23.63
C VAL A 25 -15.67 -9.33 25.13
N THR A 26 -14.68 -8.56 25.56
CA THR A 26 -14.50 -8.15 26.95
C THR A 26 -14.72 -6.65 27.15
N ALA A 27 -15.27 -6.24 28.29
CA ALA A 27 -15.54 -4.82 28.57
C ALA A 27 -14.24 -3.97 28.54
N ASN A 28 -13.14 -4.50 29.07
CA ASN A 28 -11.85 -3.82 29.02
C ASN A 28 -11.33 -3.63 27.57
N GLY A 29 -11.53 -4.62 26.69
CA GLY A 29 -11.19 -4.53 25.27
C GLY A 29 -12.01 -3.46 24.56
N VAL A 30 -13.32 -3.42 24.80
CA VAL A 30 -14.23 -2.41 24.24
C VAL A 30 -13.86 -1.01 24.75
N GLN A 31 -13.61 -0.86 26.05
CA GLN A 31 -13.20 0.42 26.63
C GLN A 31 -11.93 0.98 25.97
N LYS A 32 -10.88 0.17 25.83
CA LYS A 32 -9.64 0.57 25.14
C LYS A 32 -9.88 1.02 23.71
N LEU A 33 -10.75 0.35 22.98
CA LEU A 33 -11.11 0.75 21.62
C LEU A 33 -11.84 2.09 21.62
N LEU A 34 -12.81 2.30 22.51
CA LEU A 34 -13.54 3.56 22.69
C LEU A 34 -12.59 4.72 23.01
N GLU A 35 -11.66 4.55 23.93
CA GLU A 35 -10.65 5.54 24.31
C GLU A 35 -9.75 5.94 23.13
N SER A 36 -9.48 5.00 22.22
CA SER A 36 -8.64 5.22 21.03
C SER A 36 -9.32 5.99 19.91
N ILE A 37 -10.64 6.17 19.97
CA ILE A 37 -11.41 6.85 18.90
C ILE A 37 -10.96 8.31 18.73
N ASN A 38 -10.85 8.73 17.48
CA ASN A 38 -10.72 10.15 17.19
C ASN A 38 -12.09 10.84 17.27
N GLY A 39 -12.36 11.55 18.36
CA GLY A 39 -13.62 12.23 18.62
C GLY A 39 -13.99 13.36 17.65
N LYS A 40 -13.08 13.73 16.71
CA LYS A 40 -13.33 14.74 15.67
C LYS A 40 -13.85 14.17 14.36
N LYS A 41 -13.97 12.84 14.25
CA LYS A 41 -14.56 12.20 13.06
C LYS A 41 -16.07 12.36 13.02
N SER A 42 -16.64 12.20 11.80
CA SER A 42 -18.08 12.24 11.59
C SER A 42 -18.77 11.03 12.22
N SER A 43 -20.00 11.23 12.72
CA SER A 43 -20.92 10.16 13.13
C SER A 43 -21.42 9.35 11.93
N GLY A 44 -22.02 8.21 12.23
CA GLY A 44 -22.72 7.36 11.27
C GLY A 44 -24.16 7.83 11.03
N PRO A 45 -24.99 6.95 10.40
CA PRO A 45 -26.42 7.20 10.19
C PRO A 45 -27.25 7.28 11.49
N ASP A 46 -26.72 6.70 12.56
CA ASP A 46 -27.25 6.68 13.93
C ASP A 46 -27.03 7.99 14.70
N ASP A 47 -26.30 8.93 14.11
CA ASP A 47 -25.94 10.24 14.67
C ASP A 47 -25.20 10.15 16.04
N ILE A 48 -24.72 8.96 16.43
CA ILE A 48 -23.94 8.79 17.66
C ILE A 48 -22.54 9.40 17.48
N SER A 49 -22.26 10.43 18.27
CA SER A 49 -21.00 11.17 18.18
C SER A 49 -19.80 10.33 18.67
N PRO A 50 -18.73 10.22 17.87
CA PRO A 50 -17.47 9.59 18.32
C PRO A 50 -16.90 10.22 19.60
N ARG A 51 -17.14 11.52 19.81
CA ARG A 51 -16.70 12.22 21.02
C ARG A 51 -17.42 11.71 22.26
N ILE A 52 -18.74 11.55 22.20
CA ILE A 52 -19.54 11.00 23.33
C ILE A 52 -19.05 9.58 23.65
N LEU A 53 -18.88 8.72 22.64
CA LEU A 53 -18.38 7.35 22.82
C LEU A 53 -17.00 7.32 23.49
N LYS A 54 -16.13 8.27 23.18
CA LYS A 54 -14.81 8.37 23.77
C LYS A 54 -14.86 8.86 25.21
N GLU A 55 -15.57 9.96 25.47
CA GLU A 55 -15.63 10.59 26.80
C GLU A 55 -16.34 9.69 27.83
N LEU A 56 -17.36 8.93 27.40
CA LEU A 56 -18.12 8.01 28.25
C LEU A 56 -17.67 6.54 28.02
N SER A 57 -16.42 6.32 27.64
CA SER A 57 -15.91 4.99 27.28
C SER A 57 -16.08 3.96 28.38
N ARG A 58 -15.89 4.35 29.65
CA ARG A 58 -16.02 3.49 30.82
C ARG A 58 -17.45 3.05 31.09
N GLU A 59 -18.39 3.97 30.99
CA GLU A 59 -19.83 3.77 31.25
C GLU A 59 -20.49 2.97 30.12
N ILE A 60 -20.09 3.22 28.87
CA ILE A 60 -20.68 2.61 27.69
C ILE A 60 -20.10 1.21 27.40
N ALA A 61 -18.82 0.94 27.76
CA ALA A 61 -18.17 -0.32 27.43
C ALA A 61 -18.92 -1.57 27.92
N PRO A 62 -19.47 -1.66 29.15
CA PRO A 62 -20.23 -2.84 29.56
C PRO A 62 -21.46 -3.10 28.71
N ILE A 63 -22.20 -2.03 28.36
CA ILE A 63 -23.42 -2.10 27.53
C ILE A 63 -23.08 -2.59 26.13
N LEU A 64 -22.09 -1.97 25.48
CA LEU A 64 -21.65 -2.39 24.15
C LEU A 64 -21.09 -3.81 24.15
N THR A 65 -20.40 -4.21 25.22
CA THR A 65 -19.88 -5.59 25.34
C THR A 65 -21.01 -6.61 25.33
N PHE A 66 -22.10 -6.34 26.05
CA PHE A 66 -23.28 -7.19 26.03
C PHE A 66 -23.90 -7.27 24.62
N ILE A 67 -24.14 -6.13 23.99
CA ILE A 67 -24.71 -6.05 22.63
C ILE A 67 -23.79 -6.77 21.61
N PHE A 68 -22.47 -6.59 21.71
CA PHE A 68 -21.51 -7.20 20.78
C PHE A 68 -21.46 -8.72 20.90
N ASN A 69 -21.45 -9.24 22.14
CA ASN A 69 -21.50 -10.70 22.34
C ASN A 69 -22.80 -11.29 21.82
N GLN A 70 -23.95 -10.67 22.09
CA GLN A 70 -25.24 -11.11 21.55
C GLN A 70 -25.25 -11.06 20.01
N SER A 71 -24.77 -9.95 19.42
CA SER A 71 -24.72 -9.80 17.97
C SER A 71 -23.90 -10.89 17.30
N ILE A 72 -22.71 -11.23 17.86
CA ILE A 72 -21.86 -12.32 17.33
C ILE A 72 -22.53 -13.67 17.53
N GLU A 73 -23.10 -13.93 18.70
CA GLU A 73 -23.69 -15.23 19.03
C GLU A 73 -24.94 -15.53 18.19
N GLN A 74 -25.79 -14.54 18.00
CA GLN A 74 -27.01 -14.66 17.19
C GLN A 74 -26.75 -14.52 15.68
N GLY A 75 -25.58 -13.99 15.28
CA GLY A 75 -25.28 -13.72 13.86
C GLY A 75 -26.17 -12.59 13.29
N THR A 76 -26.56 -11.62 14.11
CA THR A 76 -27.46 -10.53 13.70
C THR A 76 -26.87 -9.16 14.02
N LEU A 77 -27.25 -8.15 13.25
CA LEU A 77 -26.84 -6.75 13.48
C LEU A 77 -28.08 -5.85 13.66
N PRO A 78 -27.98 -4.82 14.51
CA PRO A 78 -28.97 -3.76 14.56
C PRO A 78 -29.15 -3.08 13.19
N ASN A 79 -30.37 -2.71 12.83
CA ASN A 79 -30.68 -2.09 11.53
C ASN A 79 -29.88 -0.82 11.24
N ASP A 80 -29.59 0.00 12.27
CA ASP A 80 -28.76 1.20 12.12
C ASP A 80 -27.31 0.90 11.69
N TRP A 81 -26.82 -0.32 11.97
CA TRP A 81 -25.48 -0.74 11.57
C TRP A 81 -25.43 -1.24 10.12
N LEU A 82 -26.56 -1.64 9.57
CA LEU A 82 -26.71 -2.07 8.18
C LEU A 82 -26.90 -0.90 7.21
N THR A 83 -27.20 0.29 7.71
CA THR A 83 -27.37 1.50 6.90
C THR A 83 -26.06 2.26 6.75
N ALA A 84 -25.80 2.82 5.56
CA ALA A 84 -24.66 3.69 5.30
C ALA A 84 -25.07 5.03 4.67
N ASN A 85 -24.51 6.13 5.17
CA ASN A 85 -24.50 7.41 4.47
C ASN A 85 -23.28 7.46 3.55
N VAL A 86 -23.49 7.58 2.24
CA VAL A 86 -22.42 7.63 1.25
C VAL A 86 -22.05 9.07 0.94
N PHE A 87 -20.79 9.40 1.18
CA PHE A 87 -20.19 10.67 0.76
C PHE A 87 -19.46 10.49 -0.57
N ALA A 88 -19.81 11.34 -1.56
CA ALA A 88 -19.20 11.29 -2.89
C ALA A 88 -17.89 12.09 -2.91
N LEU A 89 -16.73 11.39 -2.84
CA LEU A 89 -15.42 12.00 -2.90
C LEU A 89 -14.93 12.11 -4.34
N HIS A 90 -14.79 13.33 -4.87
CA HIS A 90 -14.27 13.55 -6.23
C HIS A 90 -12.82 13.03 -6.38
N LYS A 91 -12.59 12.14 -7.34
CA LYS A 91 -11.30 11.49 -7.62
C LYS A 91 -10.50 12.24 -8.69
N LYS A 92 -11.10 12.45 -9.85
CA LYS A 92 -10.50 13.11 -11.03
C LYS A 92 -11.56 13.32 -12.11
N GLY A 93 -11.24 14.13 -13.12
CA GLY A 93 -12.13 14.36 -14.26
C GLY A 93 -13.19 15.44 -14.00
N PRO A 94 -14.16 15.62 -14.91
CA PRO A 94 -15.27 16.54 -14.75
C PRO A 94 -16.12 16.20 -13.51
N LYS A 95 -16.60 17.23 -12.79
CA LYS A 95 -17.34 17.07 -11.54
C LYS A 95 -18.82 16.71 -11.74
N ASP A 96 -19.34 16.85 -12.93
CA ASP A 96 -20.68 16.51 -13.36
C ASP A 96 -20.88 15.03 -13.68
N VAL A 97 -19.79 14.26 -13.75
CA VAL A 97 -19.78 12.83 -14.07
C VAL A 97 -19.71 12.01 -12.78
N PRO A 98 -20.77 11.24 -12.41
CA PRO A 98 -20.79 10.46 -11.15
C PRO A 98 -19.69 9.42 -11.03
N GLU A 99 -19.23 8.84 -12.14
CA GLU A 99 -18.15 7.84 -12.20
C GLU A 99 -16.79 8.38 -11.74
N ASN A 100 -16.64 9.71 -11.70
CA ASN A 100 -15.45 10.39 -11.22
C ASN A 100 -15.39 10.52 -9.69
N TYR A 101 -16.39 10.00 -8.97
CA TYR A 101 -16.44 10.02 -7.52
C TYR A 101 -16.22 8.64 -6.92
N ARG A 102 -15.57 8.61 -5.75
CA ARG A 102 -15.49 7.43 -4.90
C ARG A 102 -16.61 7.49 -3.86
N PRO A 103 -17.42 6.43 -3.70
CA PRO A 103 -18.39 6.35 -2.62
C PRO A 103 -17.67 6.01 -1.32
N ILE A 104 -17.72 6.91 -0.34
CA ILE A 104 -17.20 6.66 1.01
C ILE A 104 -18.37 6.43 1.94
N SER A 105 -18.50 5.21 2.44
CA SER A 105 -19.58 4.80 3.35
C SER A 105 -19.27 5.26 4.77
N LEU A 106 -20.11 6.12 5.31
CA LEU A 106 -20.13 6.48 6.72
C LEU A 106 -21.13 5.53 7.41
N THR A 107 -20.59 4.59 8.19
CA THR A 107 -21.35 3.59 8.96
C THR A 107 -21.31 3.92 10.44
N SER A 108 -22.14 3.28 11.26
CA SER A 108 -22.16 3.42 12.72
C SER A 108 -20.77 3.27 13.33
N VAL A 109 -20.43 4.15 14.27
CA VAL A 109 -19.14 4.07 14.98
C VAL A 109 -19.12 2.89 15.94
N CYS A 110 -20.26 2.56 16.56
CA CYS A 110 -20.39 1.37 17.41
C CYS A 110 -20.14 0.09 16.60
N CYS A 111 -20.71 0.00 15.38
CA CYS A 111 -20.43 -1.12 14.47
C CYS A 111 -18.95 -1.23 14.15
N LYS A 112 -18.25 -0.12 13.86
CA LYS A 112 -16.80 -0.13 13.57
C LYS A 112 -15.95 -0.66 14.71
N ILE A 113 -16.37 -0.47 15.97
CA ILE A 113 -15.68 -1.06 17.13
C ILE A 113 -15.79 -2.58 17.09
N LEU A 114 -16.99 -3.10 16.84
CA LEU A 114 -17.19 -4.55 16.68
C LEU A 114 -16.47 -5.09 15.45
N GLU A 115 -16.50 -4.38 14.33
CA GLU A 115 -15.70 -4.70 13.15
C GLU A 115 -14.20 -4.81 13.49
N HIS A 116 -13.64 -3.94 14.33
CA HIS A 116 -12.23 -4.03 14.77
C HIS A 116 -11.94 -5.32 15.54
N ILE A 117 -12.86 -5.77 16.36
CA ILE A 117 -12.73 -7.02 17.13
C ILE A 117 -12.74 -8.21 16.17
N VAL A 118 -13.73 -8.28 15.29
CA VAL A 118 -13.85 -9.33 14.26
C VAL A 118 -12.65 -9.30 13.31
N TYR A 119 -12.24 -8.11 12.83
CA TYR A 119 -11.05 -7.92 12.00
C TYR A 119 -9.81 -8.53 12.66
N SER A 120 -9.58 -8.23 13.93
CA SER A 120 -8.40 -8.72 14.65
C SER A 120 -8.39 -10.24 14.75
N ALA A 121 -9.53 -10.86 15.06
CA ALA A 121 -9.65 -12.31 15.15
C ALA A 121 -9.45 -12.99 13.79
N VAL A 122 -10.13 -12.50 12.75
CA VAL A 122 -10.02 -13.05 11.38
C VAL A 122 -8.62 -12.85 10.81
N SER A 123 -8.04 -11.64 10.95
CA SER A 123 -6.69 -11.36 10.47
C SER A 123 -5.64 -12.22 11.15
N ASN A 124 -5.73 -12.40 12.48
CA ASN A 124 -4.83 -13.28 13.22
C ASN A 124 -4.96 -14.74 12.76
N HIS A 125 -6.18 -15.22 12.54
CA HIS A 125 -6.41 -16.57 12.01
C HIS A 125 -5.73 -16.77 10.65
N LEU A 126 -5.92 -15.82 9.72
CA LEU A 126 -5.36 -15.88 8.36
C LEU A 126 -3.84 -15.80 8.35
N GLU A 127 -3.24 -14.91 9.16
CA GLU A 127 -1.78 -14.75 9.23
C GLU A 127 -1.12 -15.92 9.96
N SER A 128 -1.67 -16.39 11.10
CA SER A 128 -1.09 -17.49 11.89
C SER A 128 -1.10 -18.83 11.14
N ASN A 129 -2.05 -19.02 10.25
CA ASN A 129 -2.16 -20.23 9.41
C ASN A 129 -1.53 -20.05 8.02
N ASN A 130 -0.80 -18.94 7.77
CA ASN A 130 -0.15 -18.65 6.48
C ASN A 130 -1.11 -18.71 5.29
N ILE A 131 -2.38 -18.29 5.47
CA ILE A 131 -3.41 -18.35 4.44
C ILE A 131 -3.20 -17.25 3.40
N PHE A 132 -2.78 -16.06 3.84
CA PHE A 132 -2.52 -14.96 2.92
C PHE A 132 -1.29 -15.20 2.06
N THR A 133 -1.46 -15.02 0.75
CA THR A 133 -0.33 -15.03 -0.17
C THR A 133 0.69 -13.94 0.17
N PRO A 134 2.01 -14.25 0.21
CA PRO A 134 3.05 -13.23 0.45
C PRO A 134 3.15 -12.20 -0.68
N ARG A 135 2.47 -12.43 -1.80
CA ARG A 135 2.43 -11.54 -2.96
C ARG A 135 1.49 -10.34 -2.78
N GLN A 136 0.58 -10.38 -1.78
CA GLN A 136 -0.31 -9.29 -1.42
C GLN A 136 0.32 -8.38 -0.37
N HIS A 137 0.52 -7.11 -0.73
CA HIS A 137 1.09 -6.10 0.17
C HIS A 137 0.07 -5.05 0.66
N GLY A 138 -1.12 -5.00 0.06
CA GLY A 138 -2.18 -4.07 0.48
C GLY A 138 -2.83 -4.50 1.79
N PHE A 139 -3.13 -3.57 2.68
CA PHE A 139 -3.89 -3.76 3.93
C PHE A 139 -3.36 -4.84 4.89
N ARG A 140 -2.10 -5.21 4.80
CA ARG A 140 -1.44 -6.18 5.69
C ARG A 140 -0.40 -5.51 6.59
N SER A 141 -0.30 -5.99 7.83
CA SER A 141 0.72 -5.53 8.77
C SER A 141 2.13 -5.94 8.31
N GLY A 142 3.10 -5.05 8.42
CA GLY A 142 4.47 -5.29 7.96
C GLY A 142 4.69 -5.11 6.46
N TYR A 143 3.66 -4.84 5.67
CA TYR A 143 3.70 -4.58 4.23
C TYR A 143 3.37 -3.13 3.89
N SER A 144 3.80 -2.63 2.74
CA SER A 144 3.57 -1.25 2.30
C SER A 144 3.71 -1.10 0.78
N CYS A 145 3.23 0.05 0.24
CA CYS A 145 3.53 0.42 -1.15
C CYS A 145 5.05 0.42 -1.42
N GLU A 146 5.84 0.93 -0.46
CA GLU A 146 7.29 1.03 -0.63
C GLU A 146 7.94 -0.36 -0.68
N SER A 147 7.53 -1.31 0.19
CA SER A 147 8.05 -2.68 0.14
C SER A 147 7.71 -3.38 -1.18
N GLN A 148 6.49 -3.21 -1.70
CA GLN A 148 6.06 -3.76 -2.98
C GLN A 148 6.89 -3.19 -4.14
N LEU A 149 7.10 -1.87 -4.15
CA LEU A 149 7.90 -1.19 -5.17
C LEU A 149 9.38 -1.61 -5.12
N ILE A 150 9.96 -1.75 -3.92
CA ILE A 150 11.34 -2.22 -3.74
C ILE A 150 11.52 -3.59 -4.41
N LEU A 151 10.61 -4.53 -4.17
CA LEU A 151 10.69 -5.87 -4.74
C LEU A 151 10.59 -5.87 -6.26
N ALA A 152 9.53 -5.25 -6.80
CA ALA A 152 9.31 -5.21 -8.24
C ALA A 152 10.48 -4.55 -8.99
N LEU A 153 10.93 -3.39 -8.49
CA LEU A 153 12.03 -2.65 -9.11
C LEU A 153 13.38 -3.36 -8.98
N ASN A 154 13.60 -4.09 -7.87
CA ASN A 154 14.80 -4.91 -7.71
C ASN A 154 14.84 -6.03 -8.75
N ASP A 155 13.75 -6.75 -8.95
CA ASP A 155 13.65 -7.84 -9.93
C ASP A 155 13.88 -7.33 -11.36
N TRP A 156 13.29 -6.19 -11.71
CA TRP A 156 13.43 -5.60 -13.05
C TRP A 156 14.83 -5.05 -13.30
N ALA A 157 15.43 -4.41 -12.29
CA ALA A 157 16.81 -3.91 -12.40
C ALA A 157 17.82 -5.07 -12.54
N GLN A 158 17.62 -6.15 -11.80
CA GLN A 158 18.45 -7.35 -11.87
C GLN A 158 18.32 -8.05 -13.25
N ALA A 159 17.11 -8.10 -13.81
CA ALA A 159 16.90 -8.63 -15.15
C ALA A 159 17.69 -7.82 -16.21
N ILE A 160 17.63 -6.49 -16.16
CA ILE A 160 18.43 -5.61 -17.03
C ILE A 160 19.93 -5.89 -16.85
N ASP A 161 20.40 -6.05 -15.61
CA ASP A 161 21.81 -6.28 -15.31
C ASP A 161 22.32 -7.59 -15.90
N THR A 162 21.48 -8.60 -15.93
CA THR A 162 21.77 -9.90 -16.53
C THR A 162 21.53 -9.96 -18.05
N GLY A 163 21.18 -8.82 -18.67
CA GLY A 163 21.01 -8.68 -20.13
C GLY A 163 19.66 -9.12 -20.66
N PHE A 164 18.68 -9.38 -19.77
CA PHE A 164 17.34 -9.79 -20.15
C PHE A 164 16.36 -8.61 -20.09
N ARG A 165 15.27 -8.73 -20.83
CA ARG A 165 14.12 -7.86 -20.70
C ARG A 165 13.11 -8.47 -19.72
N THR A 166 12.26 -7.64 -19.13
CA THR A 166 11.09 -8.07 -18.37
C THR A 166 9.85 -7.51 -19.04
N ASP A 167 8.90 -8.37 -19.41
CA ASP A 167 7.59 -7.93 -19.87
C ASP A 167 6.65 -7.88 -18.67
N VAL A 168 6.00 -6.74 -18.48
CA VAL A 168 5.12 -6.43 -17.33
C VAL A 168 3.74 -6.11 -17.86
N ALA A 169 2.73 -6.86 -17.42
CA ALA A 169 1.32 -6.57 -17.61
C ALA A 169 0.75 -5.90 -16.35
N VAL A 170 0.03 -4.81 -16.53
CA VAL A 170 -0.64 -4.05 -15.47
C VAL A 170 -2.13 -4.21 -15.64
N PHE A 171 -2.81 -4.61 -14.57
CA PHE A 171 -4.23 -4.87 -14.57
C PHE A 171 -4.97 -3.87 -13.67
N ASP A 172 -6.13 -3.41 -14.14
CA ASP A 172 -7.07 -2.56 -13.39
C ASP A 172 -8.42 -3.27 -13.33
N PHE A 173 -8.93 -3.48 -12.11
CA PHE A 173 -10.27 -4.04 -11.95
C PHE A 173 -11.33 -2.96 -12.09
N SER A 174 -12.48 -3.34 -12.63
CA SER A 174 -13.62 -2.45 -12.75
C SER A 174 -14.37 -2.33 -11.43
N LYS A 175 -14.14 -1.25 -10.66
CA LYS A 175 -14.82 -0.99 -9.37
C LYS A 175 -14.70 -2.18 -8.39
N ALA A 176 -13.47 -2.65 -8.16
CA ALA A 176 -13.16 -3.87 -7.44
C ALA A 176 -13.93 -4.06 -6.12
N PHE A 177 -13.91 -3.05 -5.23
CA PHE A 177 -14.59 -3.12 -3.94
C PHE A 177 -16.12 -3.18 -4.04
N ASP A 178 -16.72 -2.58 -5.06
CA ASP A 178 -18.17 -2.48 -5.21
C ASP A 178 -18.76 -3.74 -5.89
N LYS A 179 -17.91 -4.55 -6.55
CA LYS A 179 -18.34 -5.70 -7.37
C LYS A 179 -18.16 -7.06 -6.73
N VAL A 180 -17.58 -7.18 -5.55
CA VAL A 180 -17.36 -8.48 -4.88
C VAL A 180 -18.70 -9.20 -4.66
N PRO A 181 -18.96 -10.37 -5.27
CA PRO A 181 -20.17 -11.14 -5.05
C PRO A 181 -20.20 -11.73 -3.63
N HIS A 182 -21.33 -11.60 -2.92
CA HIS A 182 -21.41 -11.93 -1.51
C HIS A 182 -21.33 -13.45 -1.27
N GLU A 183 -22.06 -14.27 -2.02
CA GLU A 183 -22.08 -15.74 -1.84
C GLU A 183 -20.71 -16.34 -2.15
N ARG A 184 -20.04 -15.87 -3.21
CA ARG A 184 -18.66 -16.30 -3.53
C ARG A 184 -17.67 -15.89 -2.46
N LEU A 185 -17.83 -14.70 -1.86
CA LEU A 185 -17.01 -14.28 -0.72
C LEU A 185 -17.25 -15.16 0.50
N LEU A 186 -18.51 -15.48 0.80
CA LEU A 186 -18.88 -16.37 1.91
C LEU A 186 -18.32 -17.78 1.70
N ALA A 187 -18.35 -18.30 0.48
CA ALA A 187 -17.71 -19.57 0.15
C ALA A 187 -16.20 -19.56 0.43
N LYS A 188 -15.49 -18.48 0.07
CA LYS A 188 -14.06 -18.32 0.38
C LYS A 188 -13.79 -18.18 1.88
N LEU A 189 -14.64 -17.47 2.62
CA LEU A 189 -14.53 -17.40 4.09
C LEU A 189 -14.62 -18.79 4.71
N SER A 190 -15.62 -19.57 4.34
CA SER A 190 -15.77 -20.96 4.80
C SER A 190 -14.56 -21.80 4.42
N TYR A 191 -14.07 -21.71 3.17
CA TYR A 191 -12.89 -22.42 2.71
C TYR A 191 -11.62 -22.07 3.51
N TYR A 192 -11.46 -20.83 3.96
CA TYR A 192 -10.33 -20.41 4.80
C TYR A 192 -10.53 -20.69 6.30
N GLY A 193 -11.51 -21.50 6.66
CA GLY A 193 -11.75 -21.92 8.04
C GLY A 193 -12.48 -20.88 8.89
N ILE A 194 -13.10 -19.87 8.28
CA ILE A 194 -13.93 -18.90 8.99
C ILE A 194 -15.35 -19.45 9.03
N GLY A 195 -15.73 -20.04 10.16
CA GLY A 195 -17.01 -20.73 10.37
C GLY A 195 -17.74 -20.28 11.63
N GLY A 196 -18.84 -20.97 11.95
CA GLY A 196 -19.62 -20.77 13.18
C GLY A 196 -20.22 -19.36 13.28
N SER A 197 -20.28 -18.83 14.50
CA SER A 197 -20.87 -17.53 14.78
C SER A 197 -20.17 -16.36 14.08
N THR A 198 -18.85 -16.45 13.87
CA THR A 198 -18.08 -15.45 13.12
C THR A 198 -18.52 -15.37 11.67
N PHE A 199 -18.69 -16.52 11.01
CA PHE A 199 -19.21 -16.60 9.65
C PHE A 199 -20.61 -16.01 9.55
N ASN A 200 -21.52 -16.43 10.44
CA ASN A 200 -22.92 -15.96 10.44
C ASN A 200 -22.97 -14.43 10.62
N TRP A 201 -22.13 -13.89 11.51
CA TRP A 201 -22.06 -12.45 11.73
C TRP A 201 -21.54 -11.70 10.50
N ILE A 202 -20.51 -12.22 9.80
CA ILE A 202 -20.00 -11.60 8.56
C ILE A 202 -21.04 -11.70 7.45
N ALA A 203 -21.77 -12.81 7.34
CA ALA A 203 -22.87 -12.96 6.39
C ALA A 203 -23.95 -11.89 6.63
N ALA A 204 -24.42 -11.74 7.87
CA ALA A 204 -25.36 -10.70 8.24
C ALA A 204 -24.82 -9.28 8.01
N PHE A 205 -23.50 -9.06 8.23
CA PHE A 205 -22.86 -7.78 7.93
C PHE A 205 -22.86 -7.43 6.44
N LEU A 206 -22.82 -8.41 5.54
CA LEU A 206 -22.83 -8.21 4.09
C LEU A 206 -24.24 -8.06 3.53
N HIS A 207 -25.19 -8.84 4.05
CA HIS A 207 -26.57 -8.89 3.56
C HIS A 207 -27.44 -7.78 4.15
N GLU A 208 -28.59 -7.54 3.53
CA GLU A 208 -29.63 -6.60 3.96
C GLU A 208 -29.15 -5.15 4.15
N ARG A 209 -27.97 -4.83 3.65
CA ARG A 209 -27.44 -3.47 3.74
C ARG A 209 -28.17 -2.52 2.84
N THR A 210 -28.33 -1.30 3.35
CA THR A 210 -28.86 -0.18 2.58
C THR A 210 -27.89 1.00 2.60
N GLN A 211 -27.93 1.79 1.54
CA GLN A 211 -27.14 3.01 1.44
C GLN A 211 -27.92 4.16 0.83
N ARG A 212 -27.57 5.38 1.22
CA ARG A 212 -28.10 6.62 0.64
C ARG A 212 -26.98 7.64 0.45
N VAL A 213 -27.00 8.35 -0.65
CA VAL A 213 -26.04 9.42 -0.90
C VAL A 213 -26.42 10.65 -0.10
N VAL A 214 -25.45 11.28 0.54
CA VAL A 214 -25.65 12.54 1.28
C VAL A 214 -24.82 13.62 0.61
N LEU A 215 -25.48 14.69 0.17
CA LEU A 215 -24.85 15.85 -0.47
C LEU A 215 -25.47 17.14 0.08
N ASN A 216 -24.63 18.01 0.64
CA ASN A 216 -25.07 19.31 1.21
C ASN A 216 -26.27 19.19 2.18
N GLY A 217 -26.26 18.16 3.01
CA GLY A 217 -27.34 17.89 3.98
C GLY A 217 -28.58 17.17 3.42
N CYS A 218 -28.72 17.08 2.10
CA CYS A 218 -29.80 16.35 1.45
C CYS A 218 -29.46 14.86 1.34
N LYS A 219 -30.46 13.98 1.59
CA LYS A 219 -30.33 12.52 1.53
C LYS A 219 -31.10 12.00 0.32
N SER A 220 -30.49 11.14 -0.48
CA SER A 220 -31.19 10.41 -1.55
C SER A 220 -32.17 9.37 -0.98
N LYS A 221 -32.99 8.76 -1.86
CA LYS A 221 -33.69 7.51 -1.53
C LYS A 221 -32.67 6.43 -1.14
N SER A 222 -33.07 5.54 -0.24
CA SER A 222 -32.27 4.38 0.15
C SER A 222 -32.22 3.37 -1.01
N ALA A 223 -31.05 2.76 -1.20
CA ALA A 223 -30.84 1.70 -2.18
C ALA A 223 -30.23 0.49 -1.48
N THR A 224 -30.70 -0.70 -1.84
CA THR A 224 -30.16 -1.98 -1.34
C THR A 224 -28.78 -2.23 -1.95
N VAL A 225 -27.86 -2.77 -1.15
CA VAL A 225 -26.52 -3.18 -1.55
C VAL A 225 -26.53 -4.68 -1.78
N ILE A 226 -26.36 -5.10 -3.05
CA ILE A 226 -26.44 -6.53 -3.44
C ILE A 226 -25.08 -7.14 -3.78
N SER A 227 -24.02 -6.35 -3.78
CA SER A 227 -22.64 -6.80 -3.96
C SER A 227 -21.65 -5.80 -3.38
N GLY A 228 -20.42 -6.19 -3.26
CA GLY A 228 -19.32 -5.36 -2.83
C GLY A 228 -19.05 -5.39 -1.33
N VAL A 229 -17.87 -4.92 -0.98
CA VAL A 229 -17.45 -4.71 0.42
C VAL A 229 -17.41 -3.20 0.67
N PRO A 230 -18.12 -2.69 1.71
CA PRO A 230 -18.34 -1.25 1.85
C PRO A 230 -17.03 -0.47 2.04
N GLN A 231 -16.78 0.51 1.18
CA GLN A 231 -15.61 1.39 1.29
C GLN A 231 -15.78 2.37 2.46
N GLY A 232 -14.96 2.24 3.51
CA GLY A 232 -15.03 3.08 4.71
C GLY A 232 -15.41 2.31 5.98
N THR A 233 -15.66 1.01 5.89
CA THR A 233 -15.74 0.07 7.01
C THR A 233 -14.36 -0.45 7.38
N VAL A 234 -14.25 -1.10 8.52
CA VAL A 234 -12.99 -1.71 9.00
C VAL A 234 -12.76 -3.06 8.33
N LEU A 235 -13.82 -3.84 8.16
CA LEU A 235 -13.76 -5.19 7.56
C LEU A 235 -13.65 -5.17 6.03
N GLY A 236 -14.17 -4.15 5.35
CA GLY A 236 -14.20 -4.11 3.90
C GLY A 236 -12.87 -4.46 3.23
N PRO A 237 -11.76 -3.81 3.60
CA PRO A 237 -10.45 -4.15 3.04
C PRO A 237 -10.02 -5.60 3.31
N LEU A 238 -10.24 -6.14 4.50
CA LEU A 238 -9.90 -7.53 4.84
C LEU A 238 -10.70 -8.53 4.01
N LEU A 239 -12.01 -8.31 3.89
CA LEU A 239 -12.91 -9.14 3.09
C LEU A 239 -12.50 -9.12 1.61
N PHE A 240 -12.07 -7.96 1.10
CA PHE A 240 -11.52 -7.88 -0.25
C PHE A 240 -10.22 -8.71 -0.40
N LEU A 241 -9.31 -8.65 0.57
CA LEU A 241 -8.08 -9.46 0.53
C LEU A 241 -8.38 -10.95 0.56
N ILE A 242 -9.34 -11.39 1.38
CA ILE A 242 -9.81 -12.78 1.42
C ILE A 242 -10.34 -13.19 0.04
N TYR A 243 -11.10 -12.31 -0.60
CA TYR A 243 -11.70 -12.60 -1.89
C TYR A 243 -10.67 -12.79 -3.01
N ILE A 244 -9.63 -11.93 -3.07
CA ILE A 244 -8.64 -11.95 -4.14
C ILE A 244 -7.46 -12.89 -3.87
N ASN A 245 -7.38 -13.51 -2.69
CA ASN A 245 -6.19 -14.20 -2.21
C ASN A 245 -5.71 -15.34 -3.12
N ASP A 246 -6.63 -16.06 -3.75
CA ASP A 246 -6.36 -17.21 -4.62
C ASP A 246 -6.07 -16.85 -6.09
N ILE A 247 -6.11 -15.58 -6.48
CA ILE A 247 -5.80 -15.13 -7.84
C ILE A 247 -4.39 -15.54 -8.29
N VAL A 248 -3.51 -15.79 -7.34
CA VAL A 248 -2.12 -16.22 -7.58
C VAL A 248 -2.00 -17.70 -7.90
N ALA A 249 -3.08 -18.48 -7.75
CA ALA A 249 -3.07 -19.91 -8.01
C ALA A 249 -2.75 -20.18 -9.49
N ASN A 250 -1.91 -21.21 -9.73
CA ASN A 250 -1.51 -21.65 -11.07
C ASN A 250 -0.77 -20.59 -11.92
N ILE A 251 -0.28 -19.52 -11.33
CA ILE A 251 0.55 -18.50 -12.00
C ILE A 251 2.02 -18.88 -11.89
N LYS A 252 2.69 -19.02 -13.04
CA LYS A 252 4.12 -19.36 -13.16
C LYS A 252 5.03 -18.12 -13.21
N SER A 253 4.50 -16.99 -13.62
CA SER A 253 5.18 -15.70 -13.64
C SER A 253 5.11 -15.03 -12.28
N GLU A 254 5.90 -13.96 -12.07
CA GLU A 254 5.80 -13.16 -10.86
C GLU A 254 4.54 -12.31 -10.91
N ILE A 255 3.67 -12.48 -9.93
CA ILE A 255 2.49 -11.65 -9.71
C ILE A 255 2.66 -10.86 -8.41
N ARG A 256 2.27 -9.60 -8.41
CA ARG A 256 2.29 -8.75 -7.22
C ARG A 256 0.98 -8.01 -7.08
N LEU A 257 0.46 -7.98 -5.86
CA LEU A 257 -0.84 -7.45 -5.52
C LEU A 257 -0.69 -6.33 -4.49
N PHE A 258 -1.42 -5.25 -4.68
CA PHE A 258 -1.62 -4.24 -3.67
C PHE A 258 -3.10 -3.84 -3.62
N ALA A 259 -3.87 -4.50 -2.79
CA ALA A 259 -5.33 -4.51 -2.85
C ALA A 259 -5.81 -4.92 -4.25
N ASP A 260 -6.48 -4.02 -4.97
CA ASP A 260 -6.96 -4.20 -6.34
C ASP A 260 -5.90 -3.93 -7.42
N ASP A 261 -4.80 -3.25 -7.09
CA ASP A 261 -3.70 -3.08 -8.04
C ASP A 261 -2.96 -4.40 -8.26
N CYS A 262 -2.95 -4.92 -9.49
CA CYS A 262 -2.33 -6.18 -9.87
C CYS A 262 -1.32 -5.97 -11.00
N ILE A 263 -0.11 -6.48 -10.83
CA ILE A 263 0.89 -6.58 -11.91
C ILE A 263 1.39 -8.01 -12.03
N LEU A 264 1.57 -8.44 -13.27
CA LEU A 264 2.14 -9.73 -13.63
C LEU A 264 3.36 -9.49 -14.50
N TYR A 265 4.49 -10.12 -14.21
CA TYR A 265 5.69 -9.93 -15.01
C TYR A 265 6.54 -11.18 -15.08
N ARG A 266 7.31 -11.25 -16.17
CA ARG A 266 8.24 -12.35 -16.42
C ARG A 266 9.51 -11.83 -17.05
N LYS A 267 10.65 -12.36 -16.59
CA LYS A 267 11.94 -12.22 -17.27
C LYS A 267 11.87 -13.02 -18.57
N ILE A 268 12.15 -12.38 -19.71
CA ILE A 268 12.06 -12.97 -21.03
C ILE A 268 13.47 -13.28 -21.53
N ALA A 269 13.80 -14.57 -21.54
CA ALA A 269 15.01 -15.11 -22.15
C ALA A 269 14.74 -15.71 -23.53
N THR A 270 13.57 -16.33 -23.70
CA THR A 270 13.15 -17.05 -24.91
C THR A 270 11.73 -16.68 -25.34
N ALA A 271 11.32 -17.07 -26.55
CA ALA A 271 9.93 -16.92 -26.98
C ALA A 271 8.95 -17.74 -26.11
N HIS A 272 9.41 -18.83 -25.53
CA HIS A 272 8.60 -19.66 -24.61
C HIS A 272 8.20 -18.88 -23.36
N ASP A 273 9.06 -17.99 -22.84
CA ASP A 273 8.71 -17.16 -21.70
C ASP A 273 7.55 -16.21 -22.00
N CYS A 274 7.47 -15.71 -23.26
CA CYS A 274 6.32 -14.91 -23.68
C CYS A 274 5.03 -15.73 -23.70
N GLN A 275 5.09 -17.00 -24.12
CA GLN A 275 3.94 -17.90 -24.10
C GLN A 275 3.49 -18.20 -22.67
N ILE A 276 4.42 -18.44 -21.75
CA ILE A 276 4.07 -18.63 -20.33
C ILE A 276 3.39 -17.38 -19.76
N LEU A 277 3.91 -16.18 -20.05
CA LEU A 277 3.28 -14.95 -19.58
C LEU A 277 1.86 -14.79 -20.15
N GLN A 278 1.63 -15.14 -21.42
CA GLN A 278 0.29 -15.13 -22.00
C GLN A 278 -0.63 -16.17 -21.32
N GLN A 279 -0.17 -17.40 -21.08
CA GLN A 279 -0.94 -18.42 -20.39
C GLN A 279 -1.34 -17.99 -18.97
N ASP A 280 -0.44 -17.31 -18.27
CA ASP A 280 -0.74 -16.77 -16.94
C ASP A 280 -1.79 -15.65 -17.01
N MET A 281 -1.74 -14.80 -18.05
CA MET A 281 -2.77 -13.78 -18.30
C MET A 281 -4.14 -14.41 -18.61
N ASP A 282 -4.15 -15.48 -19.39
CA ASP A 282 -5.38 -16.24 -19.68
C ASP A 282 -5.95 -16.88 -18.43
N SER A 283 -5.08 -17.38 -17.53
CA SER A 283 -5.47 -17.91 -16.22
C SER A 283 -6.09 -16.83 -15.33
N LEU A 284 -5.51 -15.62 -15.30
CA LEU A 284 -6.09 -14.48 -14.58
C LEU A 284 -7.47 -14.08 -15.15
N PHE A 285 -7.60 -14.08 -16.47
CA PHE A 285 -8.88 -13.77 -17.12
C PHE A 285 -9.93 -14.84 -16.78
N GLN A 286 -9.57 -16.13 -16.80
CA GLN A 286 -10.47 -17.20 -16.39
C GLN A 286 -10.87 -17.08 -14.92
N TRP A 287 -9.90 -16.78 -14.02
CA TRP A 287 -10.19 -16.51 -12.62
C TRP A 287 -11.21 -15.36 -12.48
N SER A 288 -11.03 -14.28 -13.25
CA SER A 288 -11.94 -13.13 -13.22
C SER A 288 -13.38 -13.48 -13.63
N LYS A 289 -13.55 -14.41 -14.56
CA LYS A 289 -14.86 -14.92 -14.97
C LYS A 289 -15.49 -15.81 -13.91
N THR A 290 -14.73 -16.78 -13.39
CA THR A 290 -15.19 -17.69 -12.33
C THR A 290 -15.62 -16.92 -11.08
N TRP A 291 -14.88 -15.87 -10.71
CA TRP A 291 -15.14 -15.08 -9.50
C TRP A 291 -15.89 -13.78 -9.77
N GLN A 292 -16.39 -13.55 -10.97
CA GLN A 292 -17.15 -12.36 -11.37
C GLN A 292 -16.47 -11.02 -10.99
N MET A 293 -15.14 -10.98 -11.07
CA MET A 293 -14.30 -9.80 -10.84
C MET A 293 -13.69 -9.30 -12.14
N GLU A 294 -14.43 -8.46 -12.86
CA GLU A 294 -14.05 -8.01 -14.20
C GLU A 294 -12.88 -7.07 -14.23
N PHE A 295 -11.92 -7.35 -15.13
CA PHE A 295 -10.87 -6.41 -15.50
C PHE A 295 -11.42 -5.26 -16.38
N ASN A 296 -10.92 -4.07 -16.17
CA ASN A 296 -11.10 -2.96 -17.08
C ASN A 296 -10.05 -3.01 -18.18
N VAL A 297 -10.31 -3.80 -19.25
CA VAL A 297 -9.33 -4.08 -20.31
C VAL A 297 -8.80 -2.80 -20.96
N SER A 298 -9.60 -1.73 -21.06
CA SER A 298 -9.18 -0.46 -21.65
C SER A 298 -8.10 0.27 -20.84
N LYS A 299 -7.95 -0.08 -19.56
CA LYS A 299 -6.90 0.46 -18.68
C LYS A 299 -5.76 -0.51 -18.43
N CYS A 300 -5.94 -1.77 -18.82
CA CYS A 300 -4.87 -2.75 -18.77
C CYS A 300 -3.85 -2.46 -19.89
N ASN A 301 -2.58 -2.61 -19.59
CA ASN A 301 -1.53 -2.34 -20.55
C ASN A 301 -0.29 -3.21 -20.29
N VAL A 302 0.61 -3.27 -21.28
CA VAL A 302 1.86 -4.01 -21.18
C VAL A 302 3.04 -3.09 -21.42
N MET A 303 4.11 -3.28 -20.67
CA MET A 303 5.37 -2.58 -20.86
C MET A 303 6.53 -3.58 -20.91
N SER A 304 7.43 -3.43 -21.89
CA SER A 304 8.70 -4.14 -21.88
C SER A 304 9.78 -3.28 -21.23
N ILE A 305 10.30 -3.75 -20.11
CA ILE A 305 11.41 -3.11 -19.39
C ILE A 305 12.70 -3.65 -19.95
N SER A 306 13.45 -2.79 -20.66
CA SER A 306 14.71 -3.14 -21.30
C SER A 306 15.51 -1.90 -21.66
N ARG A 307 16.85 -2.05 -21.78
CA ARG A 307 17.76 -1.06 -22.37
C ARG A 307 18.24 -1.47 -23.76
N ALA A 308 17.78 -2.60 -24.28
CA ALA A 308 18.10 -3.04 -25.63
C ALA A 308 17.53 -2.08 -26.68
N LYS A 309 18.31 -1.78 -27.73
CA LYS A 309 17.87 -0.93 -28.84
C LYS A 309 16.83 -1.63 -29.72
N LYS A 310 16.90 -2.96 -29.85
CA LYS A 310 15.97 -3.75 -30.65
C LYS A 310 14.67 -3.95 -29.86
N ARG A 311 13.55 -3.46 -30.41
CA ARG A 311 12.23 -3.68 -29.83
C ARG A 311 11.77 -5.11 -30.09
N CYS A 312 10.97 -5.63 -29.16
CA CYS A 312 10.31 -6.91 -29.36
C CYS A 312 8.86 -6.68 -29.79
N ASP A 313 8.44 -7.40 -30.80
CA ASP A 313 7.09 -7.27 -31.40
C ASP A 313 6.07 -8.27 -30.81
N THR A 314 6.34 -8.85 -29.62
CA THR A 314 5.37 -9.75 -28.97
C THR A 314 4.14 -8.97 -28.55
N SER A 315 2.98 -9.32 -29.05
CA SER A 315 1.68 -8.83 -28.56
C SER A 315 1.14 -9.74 -27.46
N TYR A 316 0.45 -9.15 -26.49
CA TYR A 316 -0.25 -9.87 -25.43
C TYR A 316 -1.72 -9.48 -25.44
N SER A 317 -2.59 -10.42 -25.09
CA SER A 317 -4.03 -10.21 -25.05
C SER A 317 -4.63 -10.59 -23.68
N LEU A 318 -5.77 -10.01 -23.36
CA LEU A 318 -6.58 -10.35 -22.20
C LEU A 318 -8.03 -10.57 -22.66
N GLY A 319 -8.52 -11.80 -22.51
CA GLY A 319 -9.86 -12.16 -23.00
C GLY A 319 -10.05 -11.94 -24.51
N GLY A 320 -9.03 -12.18 -25.32
CA GLY A 320 -9.05 -11.99 -26.77
C GLY A 320 -8.82 -10.54 -27.24
N VAL A 321 -8.69 -9.57 -26.32
CA VAL A 321 -8.43 -8.17 -26.65
C VAL A 321 -6.94 -7.86 -26.48
N ASN A 322 -6.28 -7.37 -27.53
CA ASN A 322 -4.87 -6.99 -27.46
C ASN A 322 -4.66 -5.82 -26.50
N LEU A 323 -3.69 -5.97 -25.60
CA LEU A 323 -3.31 -4.92 -24.65
C LEU A 323 -2.40 -3.88 -25.31
N ALA A 324 -2.65 -2.62 -24.97
CA ALA A 324 -1.81 -1.52 -25.45
C ALA A 324 -0.40 -1.61 -24.83
N ARG A 325 0.62 -1.46 -25.68
CA ARG A 325 2.01 -1.37 -25.23
C ARG A 325 2.36 0.08 -24.90
N VAL A 326 2.85 0.30 -23.67
CA VAL A 326 3.20 1.63 -23.17
C VAL A 326 4.71 1.73 -22.88
N HIS A 327 5.23 2.96 -22.87
CA HIS A 327 6.63 3.25 -22.52
C HIS A 327 6.81 3.70 -21.06
N SER A 328 5.73 4.02 -20.38
CA SER A 328 5.70 4.31 -18.95
C SER A 328 4.29 4.07 -18.41
N PHE A 329 4.20 3.74 -17.14
CA PHE A 329 2.95 3.63 -16.38
C PHE A 329 3.15 4.08 -14.94
N THR A 330 2.05 4.46 -14.30
CA THR A 330 2.07 4.78 -12.87
C THR A 330 1.68 3.56 -12.06
N TYR A 331 2.56 3.13 -11.15
CA TYR A 331 2.29 2.04 -10.22
C TYR A 331 2.51 2.51 -8.79
N LEU A 332 1.51 2.33 -7.94
CA LEU A 332 1.52 2.77 -6.53
C LEU A 332 2.05 4.22 -6.35
N GLY A 333 1.65 5.11 -7.25
CA GLY A 333 2.02 6.53 -7.20
C GLY A 333 3.39 6.88 -7.78
N ILE A 334 4.14 5.92 -8.34
CA ILE A 334 5.44 6.10 -8.98
C ILE A 334 5.31 5.97 -10.49
N GLU A 335 5.80 6.97 -11.24
CA GLU A 335 5.92 6.91 -12.69
C GLU A 335 7.14 6.07 -13.07
N ILE A 336 6.91 4.91 -13.68
CA ILE A 336 7.95 3.96 -14.06
C ILE A 336 8.09 3.97 -15.58
N SER A 337 9.31 4.19 -16.07
CA SER A 337 9.65 4.15 -17.50
C SER A 337 10.28 2.81 -17.89
N SER A 338 10.13 2.43 -19.16
CA SER A 338 10.62 1.15 -19.70
C SER A 338 12.14 0.97 -19.63
N ASP A 339 12.89 2.03 -19.39
CA ASP A 339 14.35 2.02 -19.22
C ASP A 339 14.78 2.17 -17.75
N LEU A 340 13.81 2.22 -16.80
CA LEU A 340 13.99 2.47 -15.37
C LEU A 340 14.77 3.76 -15.05
N ARG A 341 14.66 4.79 -15.91
CA ARG A 341 15.18 6.13 -15.63
C ARG A 341 14.16 6.95 -14.87
N TRP A 342 14.63 7.70 -13.88
CA TRP A 342 13.76 8.45 -12.97
C TRP A 342 13.42 9.87 -13.44
N ASN A 343 13.88 10.28 -14.64
CA ASN A 343 13.72 11.68 -15.11
C ASN A 343 12.26 12.11 -15.13
N LYS A 344 11.36 11.29 -15.69
CA LYS A 344 9.91 11.60 -15.75
C LYS A 344 9.30 11.68 -14.35
N HIS A 345 9.61 10.70 -13.51
CA HIS A 345 9.10 10.68 -12.14
C HIS A 345 9.58 11.87 -11.33
N VAL A 346 10.89 12.18 -11.36
CA VAL A 346 11.46 13.33 -10.66
C VAL A 346 10.84 14.63 -11.14
N ALA A 347 10.67 14.82 -12.46
CA ALA A 347 10.02 16.01 -13.01
C ALA A 347 8.57 16.16 -12.51
N ALA A 348 7.80 15.07 -12.45
CA ALA A 348 6.43 15.07 -11.93
C ALA A 348 6.39 15.41 -10.44
N VAL A 349 7.26 14.80 -9.62
CA VAL A 349 7.38 15.05 -8.18
C VAL A 349 7.79 16.50 -7.91
N VAL A 350 8.82 17.00 -8.58
CA VAL A 350 9.30 18.39 -8.44
C VAL A 350 8.21 19.39 -8.83
N SER A 351 7.48 19.12 -9.92
CA SER A 351 6.35 19.96 -10.35
C SER A 351 5.24 19.99 -9.29
N LYS A 352 4.83 18.83 -8.76
CA LYS A 352 3.80 18.71 -7.72
C LYS A 352 4.22 19.42 -6.43
N ALA A 353 5.45 19.17 -5.96
CA ALA A 353 6.00 19.78 -4.76
C ALA A 353 6.18 21.30 -4.90
N SER A 354 6.61 21.78 -6.07
CA SER A 354 6.72 23.22 -6.35
C SER A 354 5.36 23.92 -6.36
N ARG A 355 4.30 23.29 -6.93
CA ARG A 355 2.93 23.82 -6.84
C ARG A 355 2.46 23.94 -5.40
N SER A 356 2.67 22.89 -4.59
CA SER A 356 2.34 22.88 -3.17
C SER A 356 3.12 23.97 -2.41
N LEU A 357 4.43 24.10 -2.65
CA LEU A 357 5.25 25.16 -2.04
C LEU A 357 4.77 26.56 -2.43
N ASN A 358 4.40 26.77 -3.69
CA ASN A 358 3.89 28.06 -4.14
C ASN A 358 2.53 28.38 -3.51
N PHE A 359 1.67 27.38 -3.32
CA PHE A 359 0.42 27.55 -2.58
C PHE A 359 0.68 27.96 -1.12
N VAL A 360 1.56 27.25 -0.42
CA VAL A 360 1.98 27.59 0.95
C VAL A 360 2.56 29.00 1.02
N ARG A 361 3.42 29.37 0.08
CA ARG A 361 4.04 30.71 0.02
C ARG A 361 3.00 31.84 -0.12
N ARG A 362 2.00 31.67 -0.98
CA ARG A 362 0.94 32.68 -1.18
C ARG A 362 0.07 32.86 0.06
N ASN A 363 -0.31 31.74 0.70
CA ASN A 363 -1.25 31.82 1.82
C ASN A 363 -0.58 32.15 3.17
N LEU A 364 0.69 31.76 3.35
CA LEU A 364 1.40 31.91 4.63
C LEU A 364 2.53 32.93 4.59
N TYR A 365 2.48 33.87 3.64
CA TYR A 365 3.51 34.88 3.45
C TYR A 365 3.78 35.70 4.73
N ARG A 366 2.72 36.10 5.43
CA ARG A 366 2.78 36.92 6.66
C ARG A 366 3.05 36.12 7.94
N CYS A 367 2.95 34.80 7.90
CA CYS A 367 3.15 33.95 9.07
C CYS A 367 4.62 34.00 9.55
N ASN A 368 4.84 33.58 10.81
CA ASN A 368 6.18 33.42 11.37
C ASN A 368 6.92 32.20 10.75
N SER A 369 8.23 32.13 11.00
CA SER A 369 9.09 31.07 10.44
C SER A 369 8.65 29.68 10.87
N LYS A 370 8.21 29.48 12.12
CA LYS A 370 7.79 28.18 12.66
C LYS A 370 6.56 27.61 11.91
N ILE A 371 5.56 28.45 11.61
CA ILE A 371 4.38 28.04 10.85
C ILE A 371 4.75 27.71 9.39
N LYS A 372 5.63 28.51 8.78
CA LYS A 372 6.12 28.25 7.41
C LYS A 372 6.90 26.94 7.32
N GLU A 373 7.76 26.69 8.30
CA GLU A 373 8.53 25.46 8.41
C GLU A 373 7.62 24.25 8.58
N LEU A 374 6.67 24.31 9.52
CA LEU A 374 5.71 23.23 9.74
C LEU A 374 4.90 22.95 8.48
N SER A 375 4.48 23.99 7.75
CA SER A 375 3.73 23.84 6.50
C SER A 375 4.57 23.19 5.39
N TYR A 376 5.86 23.51 5.30
CA TYR A 376 6.77 22.78 4.39
C TYR A 376 6.87 21.31 4.76
N MET A 377 7.05 21.01 6.07
CA MET A 377 7.18 19.65 6.57
C MET A 377 5.92 18.80 6.30
N ILE A 378 4.73 19.40 6.36
CA ILE A 378 3.45 18.68 6.20
C ILE A 378 3.02 18.60 4.74
N PHE A 379 3.11 19.70 3.97
CA PHE A 379 2.47 19.77 2.65
C PHE A 379 3.42 19.62 1.47
N VAL A 380 4.73 19.81 1.65
CA VAL A 380 5.69 19.81 0.54
C VAL A 380 6.66 18.64 0.63
N ARG A 381 7.34 18.48 1.78
CA ARG A 381 8.38 17.46 1.95
C ARG A 381 7.88 16.04 1.75
N PRO A 382 6.69 15.62 2.22
CA PRO A 382 6.19 14.27 1.99
C PRO A 382 6.02 13.92 0.50
N LEU A 383 5.74 14.91 -0.35
CA LEU A 383 5.67 14.71 -1.80
C LEU A 383 7.04 14.37 -2.41
N LEU A 384 8.13 14.88 -1.83
CA LEU A 384 9.52 14.65 -2.25
C LEU A 384 10.10 13.33 -1.69
N GLU A 385 9.47 12.78 -0.66
CA GLU A 385 10.00 11.64 0.11
C GLU A 385 9.15 10.36 -0.02
N TYR A 386 8.01 10.39 -0.70
CA TYR A 386 7.15 9.23 -0.84
C TYR A 386 7.87 8.09 -1.54
N ALA A 387 7.94 6.92 -0.89
CA ALA A 387 8.53 5.67 -1.37
C ALA A 387 9.96 5.79 -1.95
N THR A 388 10.75 6.74 -1.43
CA THR A 388 12.08 7.05 -1.99
C THR A 388 13.10 5.95 -1.83
N ALA A 389 12.91 4.99 -0.94
CA ALA A 389 13.77 3.82 -0.88
C ALA A 389 13.71 2.98 -2.17
N ALA A 390 12.59 3.02 -2.87
CA ALA A 390 12.40 2.27 -4.12
C ALA A 390 12.98 2.98 -5.36
N TRP A 391 12.98 4.33 -5.40
CA TRP A 391 13.31 5.10 -6.62
C TRP A 391 14.43 6.14 -6.44
N ASP A 392 15.28 6.04 -5.42
CA ASP A 392 16.36 7.00 -5.11
C ASP A 392 17.26 7.30 -6.33
N PRO A 393 17.15 8.48 -6.98
CA PRO A 393 17.91 8.78 -8.18
C PRO A 393 19.40 8.97 -7.87
N HIS A 394 20.25 8.52 -8.80
CA HIS A 394 21.71 8.64 -8.67
C HIS A 394 22.32 9.75 -9.54
N THR A 395 21.58 10.25 -10.54
CA THR A 395 22.08 11.27 -11.44
C THR A 395 22.09 12.64 -10.78
N ALA A 396 23.17 13.40 -10.94
CA ALA A 396 23.35 14.71 -10.32
C ALA A 396 22.22 15.70 -10.69
N CYS A 397 21.69 15.63 -11.92
CA CYS A 397 20.59 16.47 -12.35
C CYS A 397 19.32 16.21 -11.53
N ASN A 398 18.89 14.95 -11.43
CA ASN A 398 17.69 14.58 -10.66
C ASN A 398 17.83 14.91 -9.17
N ILE A 399 19.02 14.67 -8.60
CA ILE A 399 19.30 15.02 -7.19
C ILE A 399 19.16 16.53 -7.00
N ARG A 400 19.82 17.33 -7.86
CA ARG A 400 19.76 18.79 -7.82
C ARG A 400 18.33 19.32 -7.94
N ASP A 401 17.53 18.76 -8.84
CA ASP A 401 16.18 19.24 -9.09
C ASP A 401 15.26 19.02 -7.85
N LEU A 402 15.40 17.90 -7.16
CA LEU A 402 14.72 17.65 -5.89
C LEU A 402 15.21 18.61 -4.79
N GLU A 403 16.53 18.75 -4.62
CA GLU A 403 17.11 19.64 -3.60
C GLU A 403 16.72 21.10 -3.84
N MET A 404 16.54 21.53 -5.09
CA MET A 404 16.13 22.91 -5.41
C MET A 404 14.78 23.29 -4.81
N VAL A 405 13.85 22.33 -4.67
CA VAL A 405 12.55 22.60 -4.00
C VAL A 405 12.78 22.91 -2.51
N GLN A 406 13.60 22.10 -1.82
CA GLN A 406 13.96 22.33 -0.42
C GLN A 406 14.72 23.64 -0.23
N ARG A 407 15.65 23.97 -1.12
CA ARG A 407 16.41 25.23 -1.10
C ARG A 407 15.49 26.46 -1.24
N ARG A 408 14.48 26.39 -2.11
CA ARG A 408 13.45 27.45 -2.23
C ARG A 408 12.59 27.54 -0.97
N ALA A 409 12.26 26.41 -0.34
CA ALA A 409 11.53 26.39 0.91
C ALA A 409 12.33 27.02 2.06
N ALA A 410 13.64 26.74 2.19
CA ALA A 410 14.49 27.32 3.22
C ALA A 410 14.54 28.86 3.11
N ARG A 411 14.70 29.39 1.90
CA ARG A 411 14.62 30.87 1.66
C ARG A 411 13.26 31.43 2.08
N PHE A 412 12.17 30.74 1.79
CA PHE A 412 10.83 31.18 2.18
C PHE A 412 10.63 31.19 3.70
N VAL A 413 11.11 30.15 4.39
CA VAL A 413 11.00 30.02 5.85
C VAL A 413 11.78 31.14 6.54
N LYS A 414 13.04 31.35 6.12
CA LYS A 414 13.94 32.37 6.70
C LYS A 414 13.68 33.80 6.20
N LYS A 415 12.81 33.97 5.17
CA LYS A 415 12.58 35.25 4.48
C LYS A 415 13.88 35.87 3.91
N ASP A 416 14.86 35.06 3.56
CA ASP A 416 16.13 35.49 3.02
C ASP A 416 16.27 35.12 1.53
N TYR A 417 16.22 36.12 0.69
CA TYR A 417 16.32 36.02 -0.77
C TYR A 417 17.58 36.67 -1.33
N LYS A 418 18.50 37.12 -0.47
CA LYS A 418 19.75 37.74 -0.89
C LYS A 418 20.60 36.73 -1.67
N ARG A 419 21.19 37.16 -2.77
CA ARG A 419 22.07 36.31 -3.59
C ARG A 419 23.37 35.96 -2.87
N THR A 420 23.80 36.77 -1.93
CA THR A 420 25.02 36.58 -1.13
C THR A 420 24.84 35.55 -0.02
N THR A 421 23.60 35.26 0.41
CA THR A 421 23.36 34.30 1.49
C THR A 421 23.46 32.85 0.97
N SER A 422 24.33 32.07 1.60
CA SER A 422 24.43 30.63 1.33
C SER A 422 23.14 29.92 1.70
N VAL A 423 22.52 29.23 0.73
CA VAL A 423 21.31 28.43 1.01
C VAL A 423 21.62 27.21 1.85
N THR A 424 22.85 26.67 1.76
CA THR A 424 23.30 25.56 2.62
C THR A 424 23.29 26.01 4.07
N SER A 425 23.85 27.18 4.37
CA SER A 425 23.80 27.76 5.72
C SER A 425 22.37 27.99 6.24
N LEU A 426 21.42 28.37 5.36
CA LEU A 426 20.01 28.47 5.75
C LEU A 426 19.41 27.10 6.11
N ILE A 427 19.71 26.07 5.34
CA ILE A 427 19.27 24.69 5.58
C ILE A 427 19.84 24.17 6.91
N ASP A 428 21.13 24.41 7.15
CA ASP A 428 21.81 24.02 8.39
C ASP A 428 21.22 24.73 9.61
N SER A 429 20.93 26.04 9.48
CA SER A 429 20.29 26.84 10.55
C SER A 429 18.84 26.43 10.86
N LEU A 430 18.21 25.66 9.97
CA LEU A 430 16.90 25.04 10.17
C LEU A 430 17.02 23.59 10.72
N GLY A 431 18.24 23.07 10.85
CA GLY A 431 18.47 21.68 11.23
C GLY A 431 17.96 20.67 10.19
N TRP A 432 17.82 21.09 8.92
CA TRP A 432 17.33 20.21 7.88
C TRP A 432 18.46 19.40 7.26
N GLN A 433 18.24 18.11 7.12
CA GLN A 433 19.10 17.24 6.32
C GLN A 433 18.81 17.42 4.83
N SER A 434 19.81 17.19 3.97
CA SER A 434 19.57 17.10 2.53
C SER A 434 18.57 15.99 2.21
N LEU A 435 17.77 16.16 1.18
CA LEU A 435 16.84 15.12 0.72
C LEU A 435 17.60 13.86 0.26
N GLN A 436 18.80 14.00 -0.25
CA GLN A 436 19.67 12.88 -0.60
C GLN A 436 20.04 12.05 0.63
N HIS A 437 20.44 12.69 1.74
CA HIS A 437 20.73 11.99 3.00
C HIS A 437 19.48 11.29 3.56
N ARG A 438 18.35 11.95 3.48
CA ARG A 438 17.07 11.38 3.93
C ARG A 438 16.64 10.16 3.10
N ARG A 439 16.87 10.16 1.77
CA ARG A 439 16.63 8.99 0.91
C ARG A 439 17.55 7.83 1.27
N ARG A 440 18.85 8.11 1.53
CA ARG A 440 19.78 7.11 2.06
C ARG A 440 19.27 6.50 3.37
N ASN A 441 18.80 7.32 4.31
CA ASN A 441 18.25 6.85 5.57
C ASN A 441 16.98 6.02 5.36
N ALA A 442 16.10 6.38 4.43
CA ALA A 442 14.92 5.60 4.09
C ALA A 442 15.29 4.18 3.60
N ARG A 443 16.31 4.05 2.73
CA ARG A 443 16.83 2.74 2.28
C ARG A 443 17.40 1.92 3.44
N LEU A 444 18.22 2.53 4.29
CA LEU A 444 18.81 1.88 5.46
C LEU A 444 17.75 1.42 6.47
N ILE A 445 16.68 2.21 6.69
CA ILE A 445 15.56 1.84 7.56
C ILE A 445 14.83 0.60 7.02
N ASN A 446 14.56 0.54 5.71
CA ASN A 446 13.91 -0.62 5.11
C ASN A 446 14.82 -1.87 5.15
N PHE A 447 16.12 -1.69 4.96
CA PHE A 447 17.10 -2.77 5.08
C PHE A 447 17.19 -3.29 6.53
N PHE A 448 17.22 -2.39 7.51
CA PHE A 448 17.21 -2.76 8.92
C PHE A 448 15.92 -3.54 9.28
N LYS A 449 14.75 -3.07 8.83
CA LYS A 449 13.50 -3.81 9.03
C LYS A 449 13.54 -5.21 8.43
N ALA A 450 14.12 -5.36 7.23
CA ALA A 450 14.29 -6.66 6.58
C ALA A 450 15.16 -7.59 7.43
N GLN A 451 16.27 -7.10 8.00
CA GLN A 451 17.12 -7.86 8.90
C GLN A 451 16.44 -8.26 10.22
N MET A 452 15.52 -7.40 10.70
CA MET A 452 14.71 -7.69 11.89
C MET A 452 13.53 -8.63 11.61
N GLY A 453 13.52 -9.31 10.45
CA GLY A 453 12.50 -10.31 10.11
C GLY A 453 11.20 -9.72 9.56
N ASN A 454 11.20 -8.50 9.04
CA ASN A 454 10.01 -7.96 8.40
C ASN A 454 9.58 -8.85 7.22
N PRO A 455 8.36 -9.41 7.22
CA PRO A 455 7.94 -10.45 6.27
C PRO A 455 7.96 -9.99 4.82
N SER A 456 7.77 -8.69 4.57
CA SER A 456 7.71 -8.16 3.20
C SER A 456 9.05 -8.08 2.49
N LEU A 457 10.16 -7.93 3.23
CA LEU A 457 11.50 -7.69 2.65
C LEU A 457 12.57 -8.70 3.11
N PHE A 458 12.24 -9.58 4.05
CA PHE A 458 13.19 -10.52 4.67
C PHE A 458 13.97 -11.33 3.63
N HIS A 459 13.30 -11.83 2.61
CA HIS A 459 13.93 -12.66 1.57
C HIS A 459 15.00 -11.90 0.73
N LEU A 460 14.95 -10.57 0.65
CA LEU A 460 16.01 -9.80 -0.02
C LEU A 460 17.34 -9.84 0.72
N VAL A 461 17.31 -10.02 2.04
CA VAL A 461 18.51 -10.01 2.88
C VAL A 461 18.95 -11.41 3.30
N SER A 462 18.02 -12.39 3.32
CA SER A 462 18.32 -13.78 3.69
C SER A 462 19.36 -14.43 2.76
N ASP A 463 19.33 -14.07 1.47
CA ASP A 463 20.20 -14.62 0.44
C ASP A 463 21.55 -13.89 0.31
N LEU A 464 21.74 -12.81 1.09
CA LEU A 464 22.97 -12.03 1.04
C LEU A 464 24.14 -12.82 1.65
N LYS A 465 25.20 -12.98 0.87
CA LYS A 465 26.42 -13.69 1.30
C LYS A 465 27.27 -12.81 2.22
N ARG A 466 27.89 -13.43 3.22
CA ARG A 466 28.95 -12.79 4.01
C ARG A 466 30.26 -12.81 3.24
N PRO A 467 31.16 -11.84 3.45
CA PRO A 467 32.48 -11.86 2.83
C PRO A 467 33.27 -13.14 3.21
N SER A 468 33.87 -13.77 2.24
CA SER A 468 34.72 -14.98 2.44
C SER A 468 36.02 -14.69 3.19
N ARG A 469 36.53 -13.45 3.07
CA ARG A 469 37.71 -12.96 3.81
C ARG A 469 37.26 -11.95 4.85
N LEU A 470 37.44 -12.29 6.13
CA LEU A 470 37.21 -11.37 7.23
C LEU A 470 38.50 -10.51 7.40
N THR A 471 38.32 -9.20 7.34
CA THR A 471 39.41 -8.27 7.76
C THR A 471 39.44 -8.22 9.29
N ARG A 472 40.59 -7.79 9.88
CA ARG A 472 40.71 -7.69 11.35
C ARG A 472 39.59 -6.89 12.00
N SER A 473 39.03 -5.90 11.32
CA SER A 473 37.88 -5.11 11.81
C SER A 473 36.53 -5.85 11.71
N THR A 474 36.40 -6.87 10.88
CA THR A 474 35.16 -7.64 10.70
C THR A 474 35.16 -8.98 11.44
N SER A 475 36.33 -9.47 11.87
CA SER A 475 36.46 -10.76 12.57
C SER A 475 35.89 -10.78 14.01
N CYS A 476 35.73 -9.62 14.64
CA CYS A 476 35.28 -9.50 16.03
C CYS A 476 33.84 -9.05 16.19
N SER A 477 33.09 -8.75 15.10
CA SER A 477 31.72 -8.25 15.23
C SER A 477 30.69 -9.35 14.98
N ALA A 478 29.82 -9.58 15.95
CA ALA A 478 28.61 -10.42 15.80
C ALA A 478 27.62 -9.89 14.75
N VAL A 479 27.86 -8.68 14.24
CA VAL A 479 26.98 -7.95 13.33
C VAL A 479 27.37 -8.23 11.88
N PRO A 480 26.44 -8.66 11.01
CA PRO A 480 26.76 -9.05 9.65
C PRO A 480 27.19 -7.86 8.78
N THR A 481 28.33 -8.02 8.10
CA THR A 481 28.67 -7.34 6.86
C THR A 481 28.29 -8.23 5.69
N TYR A 482 27.99 -7.64 4.56
CA TYR A 482 27.58 -8.37 3.36
C TYR A 482 28.56 -8.15 2.21
N SER A 483 28.78 -9.18 1.40
CA SER A 483 29.53 -9.06 0.15
C SER A 483 28.83 -8.08 -0.77
N GLN A 484 29.59 -7.16 -1.38
CA GLN A 484 29.06 -6.26 -2.38
C GLN A 484 28.56 -7.07 -3.58
N LEU A 485 27.38 -6.70 -4.08
CA LEU A 485 26.79 -7.33 -5.25
C LEU A 485 27.52 -6.87 -6.52
N SER A 486 27.89 -7.82 -7.37
CA SER A 486 28.44 -7.51 -8.69
C SER A 486 27.34 -6.91 -9.58
N CYS A 487 27.61 -5.76 -10.17
CA CYS A 487 26.68 -5.03 -11.00
C CYS A 487 27.32 -4.65 -12.33
N ARG A 488 26.67 -4.98 -13.45
CA ARG A 488 27.12 -4.63 -14.81
C ARG A 488 26.55 -3.29 -15.28
N THR A 489 25.41 -2.90 -14.71
CA THR A 489 24.67 -1.70 -15.13
C THR A 489 24.45 -0.74 -13.97
N ASP A 490 24.44 0.56 -14.25
CA ASP A 490 24.10 1.58 -13.26
C ASP A 490 22.67 1.44 -12.72
N VAL A 491 21.73 0.90 -13.51
CA VAL A 491 20.35 0.66 -13.06
C VAL A 491 20.33 -0.27 -11.86
N TYR A 492 21.05 -1.39 -11.93
CA TYR A 492 21.12 -2.34 -10.83
C TYR A 492 22.03 -1.83 -9.71
N LYS A 493 23.21 -1.29 -10.05
CA LYS A 493 24.18 -0.74 -9.08
C LYS A 493 23.54 0.29 -8.13
N PHE A 494 22.68 1.16 -8.66
CA PHE A 494 22.00 2.20 -7.90
C PHE A 494 20.56 1.83 -7.49
N SER A 495 20.13 0.58 -7.70
CA SER A 495 18.87 0.07 -7.17
C SER A 495 18.96 -0.14 -5.65
N PHE A 496 17.82 -0.49 -5.03
CA PHE A 496 17.70 -0.58 -3.58
C PHE A 496 18.77 -1.48 -2.95
N LEU A 497 18.88 -2.74 -3.38
CA LEU A 497 19.69 -3.73 -2.67
C LEU A 497 21.21 -3.50 -2.81
N PRO A 498 21.80 -3.40 -4.02
CA PRO A 498 23.24 -3.20 -4.18
C PRO A 498 23.74 -1.91 -3.51
N ARG A 499 23.00 -0.82 -3.69
CA ARG A 499 23.36 0.47 -3.13
C ARG A 499 23.24 0.47 -1.59
N THR A 500 22.22 -0.17 -1.05
CA THR A 500 22.00 -0.19 0.40
C THR A 500 23.01 -1.08 1.11
N VAL A 501 23.46 -2.18 0.49
CA VAL A 501 24.53 -3.03 1.03
C VAL A 501 25.82 -2.24 1.21
N VAL A 502 26.20 -1.38 0.25
CA VAL A 502 27.35 -0.49 0.39
C VAL A 502 27.16 0.47 1.56
N ASP A 503 26.03 1.22 1.57
CA ASP A 503 25.74 2.16 2.64
C ASP A 503 25.63 1.51 4.03
N TRP A 504 25.15 0.26 4.10
CA TRP A 504 25.07 -0.52 5.33
C TRP A 504 26.45 -0.90 5.86
N ASN A 505 27.31 -1.39 4.99
CA ASN A 505 28.68 -1.76 5.36
C ASN A 505 29.50 -0.56 5.85
N ASP A 506 29.20 0.65 5.37
CA ASP A 506 29.83 1.91 5.77
C ASP A 506 29.33 2.44 7.13
N LEU A 507 28.28 1.84 7.72
CA LEU A 507 27.81 2.20 9.05
C LEU A 507 28.79 1.68 10.12
N ASP A 508 28.89 2.44 11.21
CA ASP A 508 29.57 1.99 12.41
C ASP A 508 28.98 0.67 12.94
N THR A 509 29.84 -0.21 13.49
CA THR A 509 29.43 -1.51 14.02
C THR A 509 28.41 -1.39 15.15
N GLY A 510 28.53 -0.38 16.01
CA GLY A 510 27.57 -0.10 17.07
C GLY A 510 26.21 0.29 16.52
N VAL A 511 26.12 0.97 15.38
CA VAL A 511 24.86 1.31 14.74
C VAL A 511 24.23 0.09 14.07
N ARG A 512 25.04 -0.73 13.38
CA ARG A 512 24.54 -1.97 12.75
C ARG A 512 24.05 -3.01 13.75
N GLY A 513 24.62 -3.03 14.98
CA GLY A 513 24.25 -3.95 16.07
C GLY A 513 23.00 -3.57 16.87
N LEU A 514 22.35 -2.47 16.53
CA LEU A 514 21.11 -2.06 17.22
C LEU A 514 19.97 -3.06 16.93
N THR A 515 19.12 -3.25 17.93
CA THR A 515 17.96 -4.14 17.85
C THR A 515 16.63 -3.38 17.83
N SER A 516 16.65 -2.08 18.17
CA SER A 516 15.46 -1.22 18.16
C SER A 516 15.45 -0.33 16.92
N LEU A 517 14.33 -0.34 16.20
CA LEU A 517 14.12 0.50 15.02
C LEU A 517 14.18 2.00 15.36
N ASP A 518 13.63 2.41 16.49
CA ASP A 518 13.60 3.83 16.87
C ASP A 518 14.99 4.33 17.27
N THR A 519 15.77 3.51 17.97
CA THR A 519 17.17 3.81 18.27
C THR A 519 17.99 3.88 16.98
N PHE A 520 17.79 2.94 16.04
CA PHE A 520 18.45 2.95 14.76
C PHE A 520 18.12 4.21 13.95
N ARG A 521 16.84 4.58 13.85
CA ARG A 521 16.39 5.82 13.19
C ARG A 521 17.07 7.05 13.75
N SER A 522 17.11 7.18 15.08
CA SER A 522 17.72 8.31 15.75
C SER A 522 19.21 8.41 15.45
N ARG A 523 19.92 7.28 15.45
CA ARG A 523 21.37 7.23 15.19
C ARG A 523 21.73 7.60 13.75
N ILE A 524 21.02 7.08 12.74
CA ILE A 524 21.31 7.41 11.34
C ILE A 524 20.84 8.82 10.95
N ALA A 525 19.91 9.39 11.72
CA ALA A 525 19.46 10.77 11.54
C ALA A 525 20.42 11.79 12.16
N ALA A 526 21.30 11.40 13.07
CA ALA A 526 22.30 12.29 13.64
C ALA A 526 23.28 12.76 12.55
N PRO A 527 23.67 14.05 12.51
CA PRO A 527 24.72 14.49 11.62
C PRO A 527 26.01 13.72 11.92
N ARG A 528 26.68 13.23 10.87
CA ARG A 528 28.05 12.73 11.03
C ARG A 528 28.94 13.97 11.29
N TRP A 529 29.50 14.05 12.47
CA TRP A 529 30.54 15.01 12.84
C TRP A 529 31.85 14.58 12.17
#